data_faff52a52cf23189896c1dac82d7819f
#
_entry.id   faff52a52cf23189896c1dac82d7819f
#
_cell.length_a   1.000
_cell.length_b   1.000
_cell.length_c   1.000
_cell.angle_alpha   90.00
_cell.angle_beta   90.00
_cell.angle_gamma   90.00
#
_symmetry.space_group_name_H-M   'P 1'
#
loop_
_entity.id
_entity.type
_entity.pdbx_description
1 polymer ?
#
loop_
_entity_poly.entity_id
_entity_poly.type
_entity_poly.pdbx_seq_one_letter_code
_entity_poly.pdbx_strand_id
1 'polypeptide(L)'
;SRTKGQIIFFLILIYLIVGFFTLDVVDIPKKWKPQNAAMFVLDTYAHKDHVTMKWESPDDIKIAFEGNYRSVYGRDNLDKSIPDWFYKNSDNIGKVIEFNNLGKAILYKDRVEIVNFPKYERDFTIKLNANGKPYVVGSENLAKSELKGFRITENRVEFRPTLHERIQVYPKKVEIHRYSLGWKYFWFDFSSPLEPYSFFEALALTFSNERVVPEMSNLKLFLTEIKDNEAFMHGRVWWAMLETIVMAVLGTMFATVMALPLSFLAAYNVTPIKALRFTLRRLFDTLRGIDFLIWSLIFLRAFGPGPFTGIFAIGFTDTGTLGKLYSEAIENTEKKQQEGVQSTGASKFLQHRFGIIPQILPIFVSQSLYYLESNTRGA
;
A
#
# COMPACT_ATOMS: atom_id res chain seq x y z
N SER A 1 -45.22 -18.68 -19.52
CA SER A 1 -43.96 -17.94 -19.33
C SER A 1 -44.01 -16.97 -18.17
N ARG A 2 -45.14 -16.33 -17.84
CA ARG A 2 -45.28 -15.40 -16.70
C ARG A 2 -45.05 -16.10 -15.33
N THR A 3 -45.55 -17.31 -15.15
CA THR A 3 -45.35 -18.13 -13.93
C THR A 3 -43.91 -18.54 -13.69
N LYS A 4 -43.12 -18.84 -14.74
CA LYS A 4 -41.69 -19.16 -14.59
C LYS A 4 -40.91 -17.93 -14.13
N GLY A 5 -41.19 -16.72 -14.64
CA GLY A 5 -40.60 -15.49 -14.19
C GLY A 5 -40.91 -15.16 -12.71
N GLN A 6 -42.12 -15.38 -12.28
CA GLN A 6 -42.51 -15.20 -10.88
C GLN A 6 -41.79 -16.17 -9.94
N ILE A 7 -41.66 -17.45 -10.33
CA ILE A 7 -40.91 -18.44 -9.55
C ILE A 7 -39.43 -18.05 -9.40
N ILE A 8 -38.81 -17.66 -10.49
CA ILE A 8 -37.41 -17.20 -10.47
C ILE A 8 -37.25 -15.96 -9.56
N PHE A 9 -38.16 -14.99 -9.67
CA PHE A 9 -38.17 -13.81 -8.81
C PHE A 9 -38.29 -14.18 -7.31
N PHE A 10 -39.21 -15.07 -6.95
CA PHE A 10 -39.35 -15.54 -5.55
C PHE A 10 -38.12 -16.29 -5.06
N LEU A 11 -37.47 -17.12 -5.90
CA LEU A 11 -36.23 -17.83 -5.54
C LEU A 11 -35.09 -16.86 -5.29
N ILE A 12 -34.94 -15.83 -6.13
CA ILE A 12 -33.93 -14.78 -5.93
C ILE A 12 -34.21 -13.99 -4.66
N LEU A 13 -35.49 -13.65 -4.41
CA LEU A 13 -35.90 -12.93 -3.20
C LEU A 13 -35.58 -13.73 -1.93
N ILE A 14 -35.94 -15.03 -1.91
CA ILE A 14 -35.62 -15.94 -0.80
C ILE A 14 -34.10 -16.03 -0.61
N TYR A 15 -33.31 -16.16 -1.69
CA TYR A 15 -31.87 -16.20 -1.63
C TYR A 15 -31.28 -14.91 -1.01
N LEU A 16 -31.78 -13.75 -1.41
CA LEU A 16 -31.35 -12.46 -0.86
C LEU A 16 -31.72 -12.32 0.61
N ILE A 17 -32.91 -12.76 1.02
CA ILE A 17 -33.35 -12.73 2.42
C ILE A 17 -32.48 -13.67 3.27
N VAL A 18 -32.25 -14.89 2.80
CA VAL A 18 -31.39 -15.85 3.49
C VAL A 18 -29.95 -15.27 3.58
N GLY A 19 -29.42 -14.74 2.48
CA GLY A 19 -28.12 -14.09 2.46
C GLY A 19 -28.02 -12.90 3.43
N PHE A 20 -29.07 -12.08 3.50
CA PHE A 20 -29.13 -10.93 4.42
C PHE A 20 -29.01 -11.34 5.89
N PHE A 21 -29.68 -12.41 6.29
CA PHE A 21 -29.59 -12.91 7.66
C PHE A 21 -28.34 -13.74 7.93
N THR A 22 -27.90 -14.58 6.99
CA THR A 22 -26.68 -15.39 7.16
C THR A 22 -25.40 -14.57 7.18
N LEU A 23 -25.37 -13.42 6.50
CA LEU A 23 -24.24 -12.49 6.49
C LEU A 23 -24.30 -11.46 7.63
N ASP A 24 -25.23 -11.60 8.58
CA ASP A 24 -25.40 -10.67 9.71
C ASP A 24 -25.48 -9.19 9.29
N VAL A 25 -26.12 -8.89 8.17
CA VAL A 25 -26.19 -7.52 7.63
C VAL A 25 -26.87 -6.57 8.63
N VAL A 26 -27.80 -7.07 9.44
CA VAL A 26 -28.48 -6.32 10.51
C VAL A 26 -27.48 -5.82 11.57
N ASP A 27 -26.38 -6.54 11.77
CA ASP A 27 -25.38 -6.19 12.78
C ASP A 27 -24.24 -5.31 12.25
N ILE A 28 -24.22 -5.00 10.94
CA ILE A 28 -23.23 -4.09 10.34
C ILE A 28 -23.18 -2.73 11.07
N PRO A 29 -24.32 -2.05 11.37
CA PRO A 29 -24.28 -0.78 12.09
C PRO A 29 -23.67 -0.89 13.49
N LYS A 30 -23.89 -2.02 14.18
CA LYS A 30 -23.30 -2.28 15.51
C LYS A 30 -21.80 -2.59 15.43
N LYS A 31 -21.36 -3.21 14.33
CA LYS A 31 -19.95 -3.54 14.06
C LYS A 31 -19.17 -2.32 13.52
N TRP A 32 -19.87 -1.29 13.07
CA TRP A 32 -19.25 -0.07 12.53
C TRP A 32 -18.50 0.70 13.62
N LYS A 33 -17.21 0.90 13.40
CA LYS A 33 -16.30 1.63 14.29
C LYS A 33 -15.80 2.90 13.58
N PRO A 34 -16.54 4.01 13.64
CA PRO A 34 -16.17 5.25 12.95
C PRO A 34 -14.80 5.78 13.37
N GLN A 35 -14.39 5.51 14.61
CA GLN A 35 -13.08 5.89 15.12
C GLN A 35 -11.93 5.22 14.34
N ASN A 36 -12.09 3.95 13.91
CA ASN A 36 -11.07 3.26 13.12
C ASN A 36 -10.98 3.86 11.70
N ALA A 37 -12.11 4.25 11.12
CA ALA A 37 -12.14 4.93 9.82
C ALA A 37 -11.51 6.32 9.90
N ALA A 38 -11.85 7.09 10.95
CA ALA A 38 -11.25 8.40 11.20
C ALA A 38 -9.73 8.30 11.41
N MET A 39 -9.27 7.27 12.14
CA MET A 39 -7.84 7.01 12.33
C MET A 39 -7.13 6.77 10.99
N PHE A 40 -7.72 5.99 10.09
CA PHE A 40 -7.13 5.71 8.78
C PHE A 40 -6.96 7.00 7.95
N VAL A 41 -7.91 7.93 8.05
CA VAL A 41 -7.80 9.23 7.39
C VAL A 41 -6.74 10.11 8.07
N LEU A 42 -6.70 10.13 9.40
CA LEU A 42 -5.71 10.92 10.15
C LEU A 42 -4.28 10.41 9.95
N ASP A 43 -4.09 9.11 9.69
CA ASP A 43 -2.79 8.53 9.35
C ASP A 43 -2.15 9.16 8.11
N THR A 44 -2.93 9.79 7.22
CA THR A 44 -2.40 10.50 6.04
C THR A 44 -1.72 11.83 6.39
N TYR A 45 -2.03 12.40 7.57
CA TYR A 45 -1.47 13.65 8.08
C TYR A 45 -0.93 13.46 9.50
N ALA A 46 -0.11 12.46 9.69
CA ALA A 46 0.46 12.15 10.99
C ALA A 46 1.78 11.42 10.82
N HIS A 47 2.60 11.44 11.88
CA HIS A 47 3.82 10.66 11.96
C HIS A 47 3.89 9.88 13.28
N LYS A 48 4.71 8.83 13.29
CA LYS A 48 4.87 7.93 14.44
C LYS A 48 6.31 7.86 14.85
N ASP A 49 6.56 8.07 16.14
CA ASP A 49 7.85 7.76 16.72
C ASP A 49 7.77 6.38 17.41
N HIS A 50 8.70 5.51 17.09
CA HIS A 50 8.83 4.18 17.66
C HIS A 50 9.99 4.14 18.63
N VAL A 51 9.70 3.97 19.92
CA VAL A 51 10.72 3.76 20.94
C VAL A 51 10.84 2.27 21.20
N THR A 52 12.03 1.72 21.06
CA THR A 52 12.32 0.31 21.29
C THR A 52 13.42 0.15 22.32
N MET A 53 13.14 -0.60 23.37
CA MET A 53 14.10 -1.02 24.40
C MET A 53 14.16 -2.54 24.43
N LYS A 54 15.35 -3.12 24.45
CA LYS A 54 15.54 -4.55 24.70
C LYS A 54 15.88 -4.77 26.17
N TRP A 55 15.29 -5.80 26.79
CA TRP A 55 15.58 -6.14 28.20
C TRP A 55 17.04 -6.55 28.44
N GLU A 56 17.69 -7.13 27.40
CA GLU A 56 19.10 -7.52 27.44
C GLU A 56 20.07 -6.33 27.41
N SER A 57 19.63 -5.21 26.80
CA SER A 57 20.42 -3.97 26.65
C SER A 57 19.53 -2.74 26.93
N PRO A 58 19.13 -2.52 28.18
CA PRO A 58 18.14 -1.48 28.54
C PRO A 58 18.66 -0.04 28.39
N ASP A 59 19.96 0.13 28.30
CA ASP A 59 20.58 1.44 28.06
C ASP A 59 20.61 1.81 26.55
N ASP A 60 20.51 0.84 25.62
CA ASP A 60 20.45 1.02 24.17
C ASP A 60 18.98 1.19 23.71
N ILE A 61 18.40 2.36 24.00
CA ILE A 61 17.05 2.70 23.56
C ILE A 61 17.14 3.35 22.19
N LYS A 62 16.40 2.77 21.24
CA LYS A 62 16.29 3.30 19.86
C LYS A 62 14.99 4.03 19.68
N ILE A 63 15.07 5.25 19.17
CA ILE A 63 13.92 6.06 18.78
C ILE A 63 13.98 6.21 17.28
N ALA A 64 13.04 5.60 16.56
CA ALA A 64 13.00 5.61 15.11
C ALA A 64 11.76 6.35 14.61
N PHE A 65 11.97 7.32 13.74
CA PHE A 65 10.91 8.05 13.07
C PHE A 65 10.22 7.11 12.06
N GLU A 66 8.89 7.05 12.09
CA GLU A 66 8.06 6.14 11.27
C GLU A 66 8.44 4.64 11.36
N GLY A 67 9.16 4.24 12.41
CA GLY A 67 9.70 2.88 12.54
C GLY A 67 10.83 2.57 11.54
N ASN A 68 11.33 3.57 10.84
CA ASN A 68 12.41 3.43 9.88
C ASN A 68 13.75 3.29 10.59
N TYR A 69 14.44 2.16 10.41
CA TYR A 69 15.75 1.91 11.02
C TYR A 69 16.86 2.87 10.55
N ARG A 70 16.64 3.63 9.48
CA ARG A 70 17.58 4.62 8.96
C ARG A 70 17.40 5.98 9.60
N SER A 71 16.16 6.35 9.92
CA SER A 71 15.81 7.60 10.58
C SER A 71 15.73 7.39 12.11
N VAL A 72 16.88 7.14 12.71
CA VAL A 72 17.04 6.93 14.15
C VAL A 72 17.58 8.20 14.79
N TYR A 73 16.85 8.74 15.77
CA TYR A 73 17.29 9.91 16.55
C TYR A 73 18.57 9.59 17.33
N GLY A 74 19.46 10.56 17.45
CA GLY A 74 20.76 10.41 18.13
C GLY A 74 21.76 9.52 17.41
N ARG A 75 21.51 9.14 16.16
CA ARG A 75 22.48 8.46 15.30
C ARG A 75 23.65 9.40 15.01
N ASP A 76 24.85 8.87 14.96
CA ASP A 76 26.08 9.63 14.66
C ASP A 76 26.40 10.76 15.64
N ASN A 77 26.05 10.60 16.94
CA ASN A 77 26.26 11.58 18.02
C ASN A 77 25.55 12.93 17.83
N LEU A 78 24.46 12.95 17.06
CA LEU A 78 23.59 14.11 16.91
C LEU A 78 22.67 14.23 18.13
N ASP A 79 23.20 14.58 19.29
CA ASP A 79 22.42 14.82 20.52
C ASP A 79 21.28 15.84 20.32
N LYS A 80 21.46 16.75 19.35
CA LYS A 80 20.45 17.74 18.96
C LYS A 80 19.18 17.16 18.35
N SER A 81 19.22 15.91 17.89
CA SER A 81 18.05 15.25 17.29
C SER A 81 17.18 14.48 18.30
N ILE A 82 17.61 14.36 19.56
CA ILE A 82 16.81 13.68 20.58
C ILE A 82 15.57 14.51 20.88
N PRO A 83 14.35 13.94 20.75
CA PRO A 83 13.12 14.70 20.96
C PRO A 83 12.94 15.12 22.42
N ASP A 84 12.36 16.32 22.68
CA ASP A 84 12.12 16.89 24.01
C ASP A 84 11.19 16.03 24.87
N TRP A 85 10.33 15.23 24.26
CA TRP A 85 9.41 14.32 24.96
C TRP A 85 10.09 13.03 25.46
N PHE A 86 11.39 12.83 25.16
CA PHE A 86 12.20 11.72 25.65
C PHE A 86 13.34 12.27 26.53
N TYR A 87 13.28 12.02 27.82
CA TYR A 87 14.25 12.52 28.79
C TYR A 87 14.46 11.55 29.96
N LYS A 88 15.47 11.81 30.78
CA LYS A 88 15.73 11.05 32.01
C LYS A 88 14.78 11.47 33.12
N ASN A 89 14.27 10.51 33.88
CA ASN A 89 13.47 10.78 35.07
C ASN A 89 14.29 11.49 36.13
N SER A 90 13.62 12.05 37.13
CA SER A 90 14.26 12.71 38.30
C SER A 90 15.18 11.79 39.13
N ASP A 91 14.94 10.48 39.10
CA ASP A 91 15.82 9.47 39.70
C ASP A 91 17.11 9.19 38.91
N ASN A 92 17.23 9.79 37.70
CA ASN A 92 18.33 9.62 36.75
C ASN A 92 18.52 8.19 36.20
N ILE A 93 17.60 7.26 36.52
CA ILE A 93 17.63 5.84 36.12
C ILE A 93 16.60 5.55 35.04
N GLY A 94 15.36 6.02 35.26
CA GLY A 94 14.26 5.82 34.33
C GLY A 94 14.35 6.70 33.08
N LYS A 95 13.91 6.22 31.95
CA LYS A 95 13.73 6.99 30.70
C LYS A 95 12.26 7.29 30.51
N VAL A 96 11.90 8.57 30.47
CA VAL A 96 10.53 9.05 30.33
C VAL A 96 10.19 9.26 28.88
N ILE A 97 9.01 8.76 28.49
CA ILE A 97 8.38 9.02 27.21
C ILE A 97 7.04 9.71 27.49
N GLU A 98 6.92 10.95 27.07
CA GLU A 98 5.74 11.76 27.28
C GLU A 98 4.77 11.68 26.11
N PHE A 99 3.49 11.43 26.38
CA PHE A 99 2.44 11.33 25.36
C PHE A 99 1.59 12.60 25.40
N ASN A 100 1.75 13.49 24.49
CA ASN A 100 0.88 14.64 24.17
C ASN A 100 -0.24 14.97 25.20
N ASN A 101 0.09 15.26 26.45
CA ASN A 101 -0.83 15.51 27.58
C ASN A 101 -1.73 14.30 27.99
N LEU A 102 -1.43 13.10 27.52
CA LEU A 102 -2.19 11.90 27.86
C LEU A 102 -1.61 11.11 29.03
N GLY A 103 -0.37 11.38 29.42
CA GLY A 103 0.37 10.65 30.45
C GLY A 103 1.80 10.34 30.01
N LYS A 104 2.47 9.50 30.77
CA LYS A 104 3.89 9.17 30.58
C LYS A 104 4.12 7.67 30.69
N ALA A 105 5.08 7.15 29.92
CA ALA A 105 5.66 5.85 30.16
C ALA A 105 7.09 6.02 30.66
N ILE A 106 7.48 5.28 31.70
CA ILE A 106 8.83 5.31 32.24
C ILE A 106 9.43 3.92 32.06
N LEU A 107 10.51 3.86 31.30
CA LEU A 107 11.26 2.64 31.03
C LEU A 107 12.37 2.47 32.08
N TYR A 108 12.33 1.39 32.83
CA TYR A 108 13.40 0.94 33.73
C TYR A 108 14.00 -0.36 33.16
N LYS A 109 15.12 -0.78 33.78
CA LYS A 109 15.81 -2.02 33.38
C LYS A 109 14.98 -3.29 33.61
N ASP A 110 14.06 -3.26 34.58
CA ASP A 110 13.27 -4.40 35.05
C ASP A 110 11.75 -4.23 34.89
N ARG A 111 11.29 -3.05 34.56
CA ARG A 111 9.85 -2.72 34.48
C ARG A 111 9.53 -1.55 33.57
N VAL A 112 8.27 -1.44 33.24
CA VAL A 112 7.69 -0.28 32.58
C VAL A 112 6.58 0.28 33.46
N GLU A 113 6.67 1.55 33.80
CA GLU A 113 5.65 2.28 34.54
C GLU A 113 4.81 3.14 33.61
N ILE A 114 3.49 3.12 33.81
CA ILE A 114 2.49 3.88 33.06
C ILE A 114 1.85 4.83 34.06
N VAL A 115 2.11 6.13 33.90
CA VAL A 115 1.87 7.13 34.92
C VAL A 115 1.01 8.27 34.40
N ASN A 116 0.09 8.76 35.25
CA ASN A 116 -0.71 9.97 34.99
C ASN A 116 -1.58 9.94 33.73
N PHE A 117 -2.15 8.80 33.36
CA PHE A 117 -3.12 8.76 32.26
C PHE A 117 -4.51 9.21 32.73
N PRO A 118 -5.10 10.30 32.20
CA PRO A 118 -6.31 10.94 32.75
C PRO A 118 -7.56 10.04 32.82
N LYS A 119 -7.60 8.98 32.05
CA LYS A 119 -8.73 8.00 32.03
C LYS A 119 -8.62 6.93 33.11
N TYR A 120 -7.54 6.92 33.87
CA TYR A 120 -7.24 5.87 34.84
C TYR A 120 -6.96 6.51 36.20
N GLU A 121 -7.56 5.96 37.25
CA GLU A 121 -7.45 6.48 38.63
C GLU A 121 -6.11 6.13 39.29
N ARG A 122 -5.33 5.27 38.67
CA ARG A 122 -4.04 4.78 39.21
C ARG A 122 -3.00 4.59 38.12
N ASP A 123 -1.77 4.51 38.54
CA ASP A 123 -0.62 4.14 37.73
C ASP A 123 -0.49 2.62 37.64
N PHE A 124 0.08 2.14 36.54
CA PHE A 124 0.29 0.71 36.31
C PHE A 124 1.77 0.39 36.12
N THR A 125 2.15 -0.78 36.60
CA THR A 125 3.49 -1.29 36.38
C THR A 125 3.43 -2.63 35.65
N ILE A 126 4.24 -2.77 34.61
CA ILE A 126 4.37 -4.01 33.82
C ILE A 126 5.78 -4.57 34.10
N LYS A 127 5.84 -5.84 34.45
CA LYS A 127 7.11 -6.58 34.71
C LYS A 127 7.13 -7.88 33.91
N LEU A 128 8.30 -8.49 33.85
CA LEU A 128 8.46 -9.88 33.43
C LEU A 128 8.43 -10.80 34.68
N ASN A 129 7.68 -11.92 34.56
CA ASN A 129 7.67 -12.95 35.57
C ASN A 129 8.96 -13.84 35.48
N ALA A 130 9.09 -14.82 36.37
CA ALA A 130 10.22 -15.74 36.39
C ALA A 130 10.43 -16.53 35.07
N ASN A 131 9.34 -16.70 34.28
CA ASN A 131 9.37 -17.35 32.96
C ASN A 131 9.62 -16.36 31.80
N GLY A 132 9.96 -15.10 32.08
CA GLY A 132 10.17 -14.05 31.09
C GLY A 132 8.90 -13.54 30.42
N LYS A 133 7.69 -13.88 30.91
CA LYS A 133 6.42 -13.43 30.34
C LYS A 133 5.97 -12.10 30.96
N PRO A 134 5.51 -11.13 30.18
CA PRO A 134 5.06 -9.85 30.71
C PRO A 134 3.71 -9.97 31.42
N TYR A 135 3.54 -9.25 32.52
CA TYR A 135 2.31 -9.16 33.28
C TYR A 135 2.14 -7.77 33.92
N VAL A 136 0.90 -7.39 34.20
CA VAL A 136 0.60 -6.16 34.93
C VAL A 136 0.60 -6.48 36.43
N VAL A 137 1.37 -5.76 37.20
CA VAL A 137 1.50 -5.97 38.67
C VAL A 137 0.16 -5.70 39.34
N GLY A 138 -0.31 -6.66 40.14
CA GLY A 138 -1.58 -6.55 40.86
C GLY A 138 -2.83 -6.74 40.01
N SER A 139 -2.70 -7.17 38.74
CA SER A 139 -3.82 -7.36 37.83
C SER A 139 -4.89 -8.38 38.32
N GLU A 140 -4.50 -9.30 39.17
CA GLU A 140 -5.42 -10.30 39.76
C GLU A 140 -6.47 -9.66 40.67
N ASN A 141 -6.17 -8.48 41.27
CA ASN A 141 -7.03 -7.73 42.16
C ASN A 141 -7.78 -6.56 41.46
N LEU A 142 -7.60 -6.40 40.13
CA LEU A 142 -8.19 -5.32 39.38
C LEU A 142 -9.50 -5.74 38.72
N ALA A 143 -10.51 -4.88 38.78
CA ALA A 143 -11.74 -5.07 38.04
C ALA A 143 -11.49 -4.97 36.51
N LYS A 144 -12.27 -5.67 35.69
CA LYS A 144 -12.18 -5.59 34.22
C LYS A 144 -12.35 -4.17 33.69
N SER A 145 -13.09 -3.32 34.41
CA SER A 145 -13.26 -1.90 34.08
C SER A 145 -11.98 -1.10 34.23
N GLU A 146 -11.14 -1.42 35.21
CA GLU A 146 -9.86 -0.76 35.47
C GLU A 146 -8.79 -1.18 34.46
N LEU A 147 -8.90 -2.39 33.89
CA LEU A 147 -8.03 -2.90 32.83
C LEU A 147 -8.54 -2.53 31.41
N LYS A 148 -9.52 -1.62 31.32
CA LYS A 148 -9.98 -1.14 30.03
C LYS A 148 -8.83 -0.45 29.28
N GLY A 149 -8.53 -0.90 28.04
CA GLY A 149 -7.37 -0.47 27.28
C GLY A 149 -6.17 -1.39 27.38
N PHE A 150 -6.17 -2.33 28.33
CA PHE A 150 -5.19 -3.40 28.35
C PHE A 150 -5.65 -4.61 27.53
N ARG A 151 -4.71 -5.16 26.78
CA ARG A 151 -4.83 -6.46 26.12
C ARG A 151 -3.70 -7.35 26.62
N ILE A 152 -4.02 -8.25 27.53
CA ILE A 152 -3.07 -9.17 28.14
C ILE A 152 -3.16 -10.51 27.42
N THR A 153 -2.06 -10.97 26.88
CA THR A 153 -1.90 -12.28 26.24
C THR A 153 -0.70 -12.98 26.86
N GLU A 154 -0.53 -14.25 26.59
CA GLU A 154 0.57 -15.05 27.17
C GLU A 154 1.96 -14.47 26.90
N ASN A 155 2.18 -13.88 25.72
CA ASN A 155 3.48 -13.37 25.27
C ASN A 155 3.52 -11.84 25.08
N ARG A 156 2.47 -11.12 25.47
CA ARG A 156 2.41 -9.67 25.29
C ARG A 156 1.41 -9.02 26.22
N VAL A 157 1.82 -7.94 26.84
CA VAL A 157 0.94 -6.95 27.46
C VAL A 157 0.94 -5.71 26.57
N GLU A 158 -0.23 -5.30 26.13
CA GLU A 158 -0.45 -4.11 25.32
C GLU A 158 -1.38 -3.15 26.07
N PHE A 159 -0.96 -1.91 26.23
CA PHE A 159 -1.75 -0.83 26.75
C PHE A 159 -2.01 0.20 25.65
N ARG A 160 -3.29 0.50 25.42
CA ARG A 160 -3.74 1.46 24.40
C ARG A 160 -4.60 2.55 25.07
N PRO A 161 -4.00 3.66 25.50
CA PRO A 161 -4.76 4.78 26.04
C PRO A 161 -5.67 5.44 24.98
N THR A 162 -5.21 5.44 23.73
CA THR A 162 -5.97 5.88 22.54
C THR A 162 -5.84 4.86 21.42
N LEU A 163 -6.42 5.16 20.24
CA LEU A 163 -6.27 4.30 19.07
C LEU A 163 -4.85 4.38 18.48
N HIS A 164 -4.18 5.48 18.67
CA HIS A 164 -2.90 5.81 18.04
C HIS A 164 -1.71 5.43 18.91
N GLU A 165 -1.73 5.87 20.18
CA GLU A 165 -0.63 5.56 21.11
C GLU A 165 -0.79 4.18 21.68
N ARG A 166 0.34 3.49 21.84
CA ARG A 166 0.36 2.18 22.43
C ARG A 166 1.71 1.86 23.06
N ILE A 167 1.65 1.12 24.17
CA ILE A 167 2.78 0.56 24.85
C ILE A 167 2.66 -0.96 24.75
N GLN A 168 3.65 -1.62 24.21
CA GLN A 168 3.68 -3.07 24.04
C GLN A 168 4.90 -3.65 24.75
N VAL A 169 4.66 -4.53 25.70
CA VAL A 169 5.71 -5.21 26.45
C VAL A 169 5.74 -6.67 26.04
N TYR A 170 6.88 -7.10 25.54
CA TYR A 170 7.16 -8.45 25.09
C TYR A 170 8.21 -9.10 25.98
N PRO A 171 8.41 -10.44 25.93
CA PRO A 171 9.46 -11.14 26.66
C PRO A 171 10.87 -10.63 26.39
N LYS A 172 11.15 -10.13 25.18
CA LYS A 172 12.50 -9.69 24.77
C LYS A 172 12.66 -8.18 24.66
N LYS A 173 11.56 -7.44 24.49
CA LYS A 173 11.61 -6.00 24.19
C LYS A 173 10.35 -5.27 24.65
N VAL A 174 10.49 -3.97 24.78
CA VAL A 174 9.38 -3.01 24.92
C VAL A 174 9.33 -2.17 23.66
N GLU A 175 8.13 -1.98 23.12
CA GLU A 175 7.88 -1.08 22.00
C GLU A 175 6.82 -0.05 22.41
N ILE A 176 7.14 1.21 22.22
CA ILE A 176 6.22 2.32 22.47
C ILE A 176 6.04 3.07 21.16
N HIS A 177 4.77 3.30 20.81
CA HIS A 177 4.40 4.05 19.63
C HIS A 177 3.75 5.35 20.10
N ARG A 178 4.37 6.45 19.76
CA ARG A 178 3.89 7.80 19.99
C ARG A 178 3.47 8.41 18.67
N TYR A 179 2.28 8.96 18.65
CA TYR A 179 1.65 9.51 17.46
C TYR A 179 1.57 11.03 17.55
N SER A 180 1.85 11.72 16.47
CA SER A 180 1.74 13.17 16.39
C SER A 180 1.19 13.57 15.03
N LEU A 181 0.36 14.63 15.01
CA LEU A 181 -0.18 15.18 13.78
C LEU A 181 0.87 16.03 13.06
N GLY A 182 0.82 16.04 11.75
CA GLY A 182 1.68 16.84 10.89
C GLY A 182 2.68 16.02 10.09
N TRP A 183 3.18 16.63 9.02
CA TRP A 183 4.21 16.06 8.14
C TRP A 183 5.60 16.53 8.56
N LYS A 184 5.99 16.25 9.79
CA LYS A 184 7.31 16.55 10.29
C LYS A 184 8.35 15.77 9.44
N TYR A 185 9.45 16.41 9.09
CA TYR A 185 10.55 15.84 8.31
C TYR A 185 10.15 15.28 6.92
N PHE A 186 8.99 15.69 6.40
CA PHE A 186 8.56 15.20 5.09
C PHE A 186 9.53 15.63 3.98
N TRP A 187 9.92 16.89 3.94
CA TRP A 187 10.83 17.41 2.92
C TRP A 187 12.30 17.21 3.28
N PHE A 188 12.66 17.54 4.50
CA PHE A 188 14.04 17.49 4.99
C PHE A 188 14.08 16.64 6.26
N ASP A 189 15.03 15.69 6.31
CA ASP A 189 15.23 14.84 7.48
C ASP A 189 15.80 15.67 8.65
N PHE A 190 15.69 15.16 9.88
CA PHE A 190 16.24 15.81 11.08
C PHE A 190 17.77 15.96 11.06
N SER A 191 18.48 15.21 10.21
CA SER A 191 19.93 15.35 9.98
C SER A 191 20.28 16.39 8.90
N SER A 192 19.30 16.89 8.17
CA SER A 192 19.50 17.82 7.05
C SER A 192 19.88 19.22 7.53
N PRO A 193 20.86 19.90 6.89
CA PRO A 193 21.10 21.32 7.10
C PRO A 193 19.89 22.23 6.81
N LEU A 194 18.91 21.72 6.06
CA LEU A 194 17.66 22.41 5.71
C LEU A 194 16.51 22.14 6.67
N GLU A 195 16.71 21.30 7.69
CA GLU A 195 15.66 20.97 8.69
C GLU A 195 15.00 22.20 9.33
N PRO A 196 15.73 23.27 9.71
CA PRO A 196 15.12 24.45 10.33
C PRO A 196 14.21 25.27 9.39
N TYR A 197 14.29 25.02 8.08
CA TYR A 197 13.56 25.81 7.08
C TYR A 197 12.30 25.07 6.63
N SER A 198 11.22 25.82 6.41
CA SER A 198 10.07 25.31 5.70
C SER A 198 10.41 25.03 4.22
N PHE A 199 9.59 24.25 3.53
CA PHE A 199 9.81 23.94 2.10
C PHE A 199 9.97 25.22 1.25
N PHE A 200 9.13 26.25 1.49
CA PHE A 200 9.16 27.48 0.72
C PHE A 200 10.37 28.36 1.05
N GLU A 201 10.80 28.39 2.30
CA GLU A 201 12.02 29.09 2.70
C GLU A 201 13.25 28.41 2.10
N ALA A 202 13.34 27.10 2.19
CA ALA A 202 14.43 26.33 1.57
C ALA A 202 14.45 26.50 0.04
N LEU A 203 13.28 26.54 -0.60
CA LEU A 203 13.16 26.83 -2.04
C LEU A 203 13.64 28.25 -2.34
N ALA A 204 13.28 29.25 -1.54
CA ALA A 204 13.77 30.63 -1.72
C ALA A 204 15.30 30.72 -1.57
N LEU A 205 15.89 29.96 -0.65
CA LEU A 205 17.36 29.88 -0.51
C LEU A 205 18.08 29.39 -1.77
N THR A 206 17.41 28.62 -2.64
CA THR A 206 18.02 28.15 -3.91
C THR A 206 18.35 29.33 -4.85
N PHE A 207 17.69 30.47 -4.70
CA PHE A 207 17.92 31.70 -5.46
C PHE A 207 18.84 32.69 -4.73
N SER A 208 19.26 32.38 -3.49
CA SER A 208 20.19 33.18 -2.72
C SER A 208 21.64 32.96 -3.13
N ASN A 209 22.45 33.99 -3.08
CA ASN A 209 23.90 33.91 -3.26
C ASN A 209 24.62 33.41 -1.99
N GLU A 210 23.98 33.54 -0.83
CA GLU A 210 24.50 33.06 0.45
C GLU A 210 24.29 31.54 0.55
N ARG A 211 25.38 30.79 0.74
CA ARG A 211 25.33 29.34 0.78
C ARG A 211 25.05 28.85 2.20
N VAL A 212 24.08 27.92 2.34
CA VAL A 212 23.83 27.21 3.59
C VAL A 212 24.99 26.25 3.92
N VAL A 213 25.49 25.58 2.90
CA VAL A 213 26.68 24.71 2.98
C VAL A 213 27.73 25.25 1.97
N PRO A 214 28.96 25.63 2.43
CA PRO A 214 29.95 26.25 1.56
C PRO A 214 30.35 25.42 0.35
N GLU A 215 30.38 24.09 0.48
CA GLU A 215 30.89 23.14 -0.49
C GLU A 215 29.97 22.93 -1.70
N MET A 216 28.70 23.33 -1.59
CA MET A 216 27.73 23.10 -2.67
C MET A 216 26.76 24.27 -2.85
N SER A 217 26.15 24.35 -4.04
CA SER A 217 25.10 25.33 -4.30
C SER A 217 23.79 24.95 -3.55
N ASN A 218 23.04 25.98 -3.14
CA ASN A 218 21.77 25.74 -2.44
C ASN A 218 20.78 24.91 -3.26
N LEU A 219 20.74 25.05 -4.58
CA LEU A 219 19.90 24.22 -5.45
C LEU A 219 20.32 22.74 -5.39
N LYS A 220 21.63 22.46 -5.45
CA LYS A 220 22.13 21.10 -5.35
C LYS A 220 21.83 20.53 -3.96
N LEU A 221 22.04 21.30 -2.89
CA LEU A 221 21.70 20.92 -1.52
C LEU A 221 20.21 20.57 -1.42
N PHE A 222 19.32 21.44 -1.86
CA PHE A 222 17.87 21.26 -1.83
C PHE A 222 17.43 19.95 -2.51
N LEU A 223 17.91 19.69 -3.73
CA LEU A 223 17.57 18.48 -4.47
C LEU A 223 18.16 17.22 -3.85
N THR A 224 19.36 17.30 -3.31
CA THR A 224 20.04 16.17 -2.66
C THR A 224 19.33 15.80 -1.35
N GLU A 225 19.03 16.79 -0.50
CA GLU A 225 18.37 16.56 0.79
C GLU A 225 16.96 15.97 0.63
N ILE A 226 16.19 16.42 -0.36
CA ILE A 226 14.88 15.79 -0.68
C ILE A 226 15.08 14.35 -1.17
N LYS A 227 16.00 14.13 -2.12
CA LYS A 227 16.23 12.81 -2.70
C LYS A 227 16.70 11.80 -1.66
N ASP A 228 17.63 12.23 -0.80
CA ASP A 228 18.31 11.36 0.17
C ASP A 228 17.62 11.35 1.55
N ASN A 229 16.42 11.97 1.66
CA ASN A 229 15.60 11.92 2.85
C ASN A 229 15.36 10.45 3.26
N GLU A 230 15.89 10.05 4.42
CA GLU A 230 15.79 8.67 4.90
C GLU A 230 14.46 8.38 5.60
N ALA A 231 13.77 9.41 6.11
CA ALA A 231 12.48 9.26 6.80
C ALA A 231 11.37 8.83 5.83
N PHE A 232 11.22 9.56 4.72
CA PHE A 232 10.18 9.33 3.72
C PHE A 232 10.68 8.68 2.42
N MET A 233 11.99 8.50 2.28
CA MET A 233 12.62 7.79 1.16
C MET A 233 12.20 8.28 -0.23
N HIS A 234 12.08 9.61 -0.41
CA HIS A 234 11.57 10.20 -1.66
C HIS A 234 12.27 9.69 -2.91
N GLY A 235 13.59 9.57 -2.91
CA GLY A 235 14.33 9.05 -4.06
C GLY A 235 13.92 7.63 -4.44
N ARG A 236 13.63 6.77 -3.45
CA ARG A 236 13.15 5.40 -3.71
C ARG A 236 11.72 5.38 -4.23
N VAL A 237 10.87 6.25 -3.67
CA VAL A 237 9.48 6.38 -4.12
C VAL A 237 9.43 6.83 -5.57
N TRP A 238 10.22 7.84 -5.95
CA TRP A 238 10.33 8.28 -7.35
C TRP A 238 10.81 7.17 -8.27
N TRP A 239 11.82 6.41 -7.84
CA TRP A 239 12.31 5.27 -8.63
C TRP A 239 11.24 4.19 -8.81
N ALA A 240 10.55 3.82 -7.72
CA ALA A 240 9.45 2.84 -7.77
C ALA A 240 8.30 3.31 -8.66
N MET A 241 7.97 4.62 -8.65
CA MET A 241 6.96 5.18 -9.58
C MET A 241 7.40 5.04 -11.04
N LEU A 242 8.67 5.30 -11.36
CA LEU A 242 9.19 5.09 -12.72
C LEU A 242 9.13 3.62 -13.12
N GLU A 243 9.53 2.71 -12.24
CA GLU A 243 9.41 1.26 -12.48
C GLU A 243 7.97 0.83 -12.75
N THR A 244 7.01 1.34 -11.98
CA THR A 244 5.58 1.08 -12.19
C THR A 244 5.10 1.56 -13.55
N ILE A 245 5.47 2.77 -13.97
CA ILE A 245 5.13 3.30 -15.30
C ILE A 245 5.75 2.42 -16.40
N VAL A 246 7.02 2.06 -16.27
CA VAL A 246 7.71 1.20 -17.25
C VAL A 246 7.04 -0.17 -17.32
N MET A 247 6.68 -0.77 -16.17
CA MET A 247 5.96 -2.05 -16.14
C MET A 247 4.61 -1.95 -16.86
N ALA A 248 3.85 -0.90 -16.60
CA ALA A 248 2.56 -0.68 -17.24
C ALA A 248 2.71 -0.52 -18.76
N VAL A 249 3.64 0.31 -19.20
CA VAL A 249 3.89 0.52 -20.64
C VAL A 249 4.33 -0.76 -21.33
N LEU A 250 5.37 -1.42 -20.82
CA LEU A 250 5.91 -2.63 -21.44
C LEU A 250 4.95 -3.81 -21.34
N GLY A 251 4.22 -3.95 -20.22
CA GLY A 251 3.20 -4.99 -20.06
C GLY A 251 2.04 -4.83 -21.04
N THR A 252 1.53 -3.59 -21.17
CA THR A 252 0.44 -3.30 -22.15
C THR A 252 0.92 -3.44 -23.59
N MET A 253 2.15 -3.02 -23.91
CA MET A 253 2.73 -3.23 -25.24
C MET A 253 2.87 -4.74 -25.53
N PHE A 254 3.39 -5.52 -24.61
CA PHE A 254 3.47 -6.97 -24.74
C PHE A 254 2.09 -7.58 -25.00
N ALA A 255 1.10 -7.21 -24.17
CA ALA A 255 -0.28 -7.68 -24.33
C ALA A 255 -0.86 -7.32 -25.71
N THR A 256 -0.69 -6.07 -26.16
CA THR A 256 -1.17 -5.60 -27.45
C THR A 256 -0.53 -6.36 -28.60
N VAL A 257 0.81 -6.51 -28.59
CA VAL A 257 1.56 -7.21 -29.64
C VAL A 257 1.16 -8.69 -29.73
N MET A 258 0.92 -9.34 -28.59
CA MET A 258 0.45 -10.73 -28.54
C MET A 258 -1.01 -10.87 -28.92
N ALA A 259 -1.87 -9.98 -28.44
CA ALA A 259 -3.30 -10.01 -28.69
C ALA A 259 -3.67 -9.77 -30.16
N LEU A 260 -2.95 -8.88 -30.86
CA LEU A 260 -3.21 -8.55 -32.26
C LEU A 260 -3.26 -9.79 -33.18
N PRO A 261 -2.20 -10.56 -33.37
CA PRO A 261 -2.23 -11.72 -34.26
C PRO A 261 -3.20 -12.80 -33.78
N LEU A 262 -3.25 -13.03 -32.47
CA LEU A 262 -4.15 -14.03 -31.90
C LEU A 262 -5.62 -13.67 -32.09
N SER A 263 -6.00 -12.39 -32.05
CA SER A 263 -7.38 -11.93 -32.29
C SER A 263 -7.82 -12.16 -33.73
N PHE A 264 -6.96 -11.92 -34.72
CA PHE A 264 -7.25 -12.25 -36.10
C PHE A 264 -7.48 -13.75 -36.30
N LEU A 265 -6.67 -14.58 -35.65
CA LEU A 265 -6.83 -16.05 -35.67
C LEU A 265 -8.09 -16.52 -34.94
N ALA A 266 -8.57 -15.76 -33.96
CA ALA A 266 -9.77 -16.08 -33.17
C ALA A 266 -11.07 -15.61 -33.81
N ALA A 267 -11.03 -14.64 -34.78
CA ALA A 267 -12.20 -14.05 -35.40
C ALA A 267 -12.83 -15.01 -36.41
N TYR A 268 -14.19 -15.13 -36.38
CA TYR A 268 -14.90 -16.09 -37.23
C TYR A 268 -14.97 -15.65 -38.72
N ASN A 269 -14.90 -14.38 -38.99
CA ASN A 269 -14.92 -13.81 -40.34
C ASN A 269 -13.57 -13.86 -41.05
N VAL A 270 -12.48 -14.13 -40.33
CA VAL A 270 -11.11 -14.20 -40.84
C VAL A 270 -10.63 -15.66 -40.94
N THR A 271 -10.77 -16.42 -39.85
CA THR A 271 -10.24 -17.78 -39.75
C THR A 271 -11.31 -18.84 -39.99
N PRO A 272 -11.18 -19.71 -41.02
CA PRO A 272 -12.17 -20.77 -41.34
C PRO A 272 -12.14 -21.95 -40.32
N ILE A 273 -11.00 -22.19 -39.66
CA ILE A 273 -10.77 -23.38 -38.81
C ILE A 273 -11.47 -23.23 -37.47
N LYS A 274 -12.59 -23.95 -37.27
CA LYS A 274 -13.41 -23.90 -36.07
C LYS A 274 -12.63 -24.29 -34.78
N ALA A 275 -11.80 -25.34 -34.86
CA ALA A 275 -11.02 -25.82 -33.69
C ALA A 275 -10.04 -24.76 -33.22
N LEU A 276 -9.29 -24.11 -34.12
CA LEU A 276 -8.34 -23.05 -33.79
C LEU A 276 -9.02 -21.86 -33.09
N ARG A 277 -10.15 -21.40 -33.66
CA ARG A 277 -10.94 -20.33 -33.08
C ARG A 277 -11.43 -20.67 -31.66
N PHE A 278 -11.95 -21.88 -31.47
CA PHE A 278 -12.43 -22.35 -30.16
C PHE A 278 -11.29 -22.37 -29.16
N THR A 279 -10.13 -22.93 -29.51
CA THR A 279 -8.96 -23.00 -28.63
C THR A 279 -8.48 -21.61 -28.22
N LEU A 280 -8.34 -20.69 -29.18
CA LEU A 280 -7.88 -19.32 -28.88
C LEU A 280 -8.86 -18.56 -28.01
N ARG A 281 -10.16 -18.70 -28.23
CA ARG A 281 -11.18 -18.08 -27.35
C ARG A 281 -11.14 -18.64 -25.92
N ARG A 282 -10.94 -19.95 -25.78
CA ARG A 282 -10.73 -20.58 -24.46
C ARG A 282 -9.42 -20.11 -23.81
N LEU A 283 -8.37 -19.94 -24.59
CA LEU A 283 -7.12 -19.36 -24.12
C LEU A 283 -7.35 -17.95 -23.58
N PHE A 284 -8.02 -17.08 -24.32
CA PHE A 284 -8.36 -15.74 -23.84
C PHE A 284 -9.20 -15.75 -22.57
N ASP A 285 -10.23 -16.62 -22.51
CA ASP A 285 -11.07 -16.76 -21.33
C ASP A 285 -10.27 -17.26 -20.11
N THR A 286 -9.27 -18.13 -20.31
CA THR A 286 -8.38 -18.61 -19.24
C THR A 286 -7.42 -17.53 -18.79
N LEU A 287 -6.75 -16.83 -19.70
CA LEU A 287 -5.77 -15.80 -19.37
C LEU A 287 -6.39 -14.66 -18.55
N ARG A 288 -7.56 -14.16 -18.97
CA ARG A 288 -8.28 -13.09 -18.27
C ARG A 288 -9.05 -13.57 -17.03
N GLY A 289 -9.35 -14.87 -16.94
CA GLY A 289 -10.08 -15.47 -15.82
C GLY A 289 -9.20 -15.72 -14.60
N ILE A 290 -7.88 -15.71 -14.78
CA ILE A 290 -6.92 -15.80 -13.69
C ILE A 290 -6.57 -14.38 -13.26
N ASP A 291 -6.76 -14.09 -11.96
CA ASP A 291 -6.49 -12.79 -11.38
C ASP A 291 -5.01 -12.39 -11.56
N PHE A 292 -4.77 -11.10 -11.76
CA PHE A 292 -3.43 -10.52 -11.91
C PHE A 292 -2.48 -10.90 -10.77
N LEU A 293 -2.98 -10.95 -9.52
CA LEU A 293 -2.16 -11.36 -8.36
C LEU A 293 -1.66 -12.79 -8.49
N ILE A 294 -2.46 -13.69 -9.03
CA ILE A 294 -2.06 -15.10 -9.22
C ILE A 294 -0.94 -15.18 -10.26
N TRP A 295 -1.08 -14.47 -11.39
CA TRP A 295 -0.03 -14.36 -12.39
C TRP A 295 1.25 -13.77 -11.79
N SER A 296 1.14 -12.70 -11.01
CA SER A 296 2.28 -12.08 -10.33
C SER A 296 3.00 -13.06 -9.40
N LEU A 297 2.27 -13.87 -8.63
CA LEU A 297 2.86 -14.88 -7.75
C LEU A 297 3.57 -15.99 -8.53
N ILE A 298 3.00 -16.43 -9.66
CA ILE A 298 3.63 -17.44 -10.52
C ILE A 298 4.96 -16.90 -11.08
N PHE A 299 4.93 -15.69 -11.63
CA PHE A 299 6.12 -15.09 -12.23
C PHE A 299 7.15 -14.65 -11.18
N LEU A 300 6.71 -14.25 -9.98
CA LEU A 300 7.60 -13.99 -8.85
C LEU A 300 8.39 -15.22 -8.45
N ARG A 301 7.76 -16.40 -8.49
CA ARG A 301 8.43 -17.68 -8.24
C ARG A 301 9.37 -18.09 -9.37
N ALA A 302 9.01 -17.76 -10.62
CA ALA A 302 9.79 -18.15 -11.80
C ALA A 302 11.01 -17.24 -12.02
N PHE A 303 10.86 -15.92 -11.86
CA PHE A 303 11.88 -14.92 -12.22
C PHE A 303 12.44 -14.15 -11.01
N GLY A 304 11.82 -14.30 -9.84
CA GLY A 304 12.17 -13.49 -8.66
C GLY A 304 11.48 -12.11 -8.65
N PRO A 305 11.73 -11.31 -7.60
CA PRO A 305 11.17 -9.96 -7.49
C PRO A 305 11.83 -9.01 -8.51
N GLY A 306 11.02 -8.21 -9.20
CA GLY A 306 11.51 -7.22 -10.14
C GLY A 306 10.50 -6.83 -11.21
N PRO A 307 10.81 -5.83 -12.05
CA PRO A 307 9.90 -5.30 -13.06
C PRO A 307 9.41 -6.34 -14.08
N PHE A 308 10.22 -7.34 -14.41
CA PHE A 308 9.82 -8.40 -15.34
C PHE A 308 8.60 -9.18 -14.86
N THR A 309 8.52 -9.44 -13.56
CA THR A 309 7.36 -10.12 -12.96
C THR A 309 6.07 -9.37 -13.23
N GLY A 310 6.06 -8.03 -13.04
CA GLY A 310 4.92 -7.18 -13.31
C GLY A 310 4.59 -7.10 -14.80
N ILE A 311 5.60 -6.95 -15.67
CA ILE A 311 5.42 -6.89 -17.14
C ILE A 311 4.72 -8.15 -17.65
N PHE A 312 5.17 -9.35 -17.24
CA PHE A 312 4.55 -10.59 -17.66
C PHE A 312 3.16 -10.80 -17.06
N ALA A 313 2.95 -10.43 -15.80
CA ALA A 313 1.64 -10.57 -15.17
C ALA A 313 0.59 -9.70 -15.90
N ILE A 314 0.89 -8.42 -16.15
CA ILE A 314 0.06 -7.52 -16.97
C ILE A 314 -0.10 -8.10 -18.38
N GLY A 315 1.01 -8.45 -19.00
CA GLY A 315 1.03 -8.93 -20.38
C GLY A 315 0.13 -10.13 -20.61
N PHE A 316 0.18 -11.14 -19.73
CA PHE A 316 -0.65 -12.34 -19.86
C PHE A 316 -2.13 -12.07 -19.60
N THR A 317 -2.44 -11.35 -18.52
CA THR A 317 -3.82 -11.00 -18.16
C THR A 317 -4.49 -10.21 -19.30
N ASP A 318 -3.80 -9.16 -19.75
CA ASP A 318 -4.34 -8.26 -20.76
C ASP A 318 -4.33 -8.86 -22.17
N THR A 319 -3.43 -9.79 -22.50
CA THR A 319 -3.50 -10.55 -23.75
C THR A 319 -4.83 -11.30 -23.84
N GLY A 320 -5.32 -11.87 -22.74
CA GLY A 320 -6.64 -12.50 -22.71
C GLY A 320 -7.78 -11.52 -22.97
N THR A 321 -7.73 -10.36 -22.31
CA THR A 321 -8.79 -9.34 -22.40
C THR A 321 -8.77 -8.62 -23.74
N LEU A 322 -7.61 -8.10 -24.16
CA LEU A 322 -7.45 -7.43 -25.45
C LEU A 322 -7.69 -8.38 -26.62
N GLY A 323 -7.20 -9.62 -26.53
CA GLY A 323 -7.41 -10.62 -27.57
C GLY A 323 -8.89 -10.90 -27.84
N LYS A 324 -9.70 -10.96 -26.76
CA LYS A 324 -11.14 -11.11 -26.91
C LYS A 324 -11.79 -9.84 -27.47
N LEU A 325 -11.51 -8.67 -26.92
CA LEU A 325 -12.04 -7.40 -27.39
C LEU A 325 -11.71 -7.14 -28.86
N TYR A 326 -10.48 -7.40 -29.26
CA TYR A 326 -10.03 -7.24 -30.63
C TYR A 326 -10.69 -8.24 -31.57
N SER A 327 -10.86 -9.50 -31.17
CA SER A 327 -11.57 -10.48 -32.02
C SER A 327 -13.03 -10.10 -32.25
N GLU A 328 -13.72 -9.59 -31.21
CA GLU A 328 -15.08 -9.08 -31.32
C GLU A 328 -15.14 -7.82 -32.20
N ALA A 329 -14.18 -6.89 -32.10
CA ALA A 329 -14.10 -5.72 -32.99
C ALA A 329 -13.90 -6.12 -34.45
N ILE A 330 -13.04 -7.12 -34.74
CA ILE A 330 -12.83 -7.66 -36.09
C ILE A 330 -14.12 -8.27 -36.62
N GLU A 331 -14.87 -8.99 -35.82
CA GLU A 331 -16.13 -9.65 -36.19
C GLU A 331 -17.24 -8.64 -36.51
N ASN A 332 -17.24 -7.50 -35.84
CA ASN A 332 -18.23 -6.44 -36.00
C ASN A 332 -17.90 -5.42 -37.12
N THR A 333 -16.87 -5.67 -37.93
CA THR A 333 -16.54 -4.78 -39.08
C THR A 333 -17.60 -4.79 -40.16
N GLU A 334 -17.83 -3.64 -40.81
CA GLU A 334 -18.81 -3.50 -41.88
C GLU A 334 -18.39 -4.30 -43.11
N LYS A 335 -19.29 -5.20 -43.55
CA LYS A 335 -19.08 -6.04 -44.74
C LYS A 335 -19.00 -5.23 -46.03
N LYS A 336 -19.77 -4.14 -46.18
CA LYS A 336 -19.78 -3.30 -47.39
C LYS A 336 -18.40 -2.76 -47.77
N GLN A 337 -17.58 -2.38 -46.79
CA GLN A 337 -16.21 -1.92 -47.06
C GLN A 337 -15.31 -3.06 -47.53
N GLN A 338 -15.48 -4.25 -46.95
CA GLN A 338 -14.74 -5.46 -47.39
C GLN A 338 -15.16 -5.87 -48.83
N GLU A 339 -16.46 -5.84 -49.14
CA GLU A 339 -17.01 -6.13 -50.47
C GLU A 339 -16.52 -5.09 -51.48
N GLY A 340 -16.45 -3.81 -51.12
CA GLY A 340 -15.89 -2.74 -51.95
C GLY A 340 -14.44 -3.00 -52.35
N VAL A 341 -13.60 -3.43 -51.41
CA VAL A 341 -12.21 -3.83 -51.71
C VAL A 341 -12.16 -5.12 -52.52
N GLN A 342 -13.07 -6.07 -52.26
CA GLN A 342 -13.15 -7.33 -53.01
C GLN A 342 -13.54 -7.09 -54.49
N SER A 343 -14.43 -6.13 -54.78
CA SER A 343 -14.86 -5.82 -56.13
C SER A 343 -13.74 -5.31 -57.06
N THR A 344 -12.63 -4.84 -56.47
CA THR A 344 -11.42 -4.46 -57.23
C THR A 344 -10.54 -5.64 -57.63
N GLY A 345 -10.93 -6.90 -57.30
CA GLY A 345 -10.14 -8.08 -57.56
C GLY A 345 -9.02 -8.31 -56.51
N ALA A 346 -9.06 -7.61 -55.38
CA ALA A 346 -8.05 -7.70 -54.36
C ALA A 346 -8.01 -9.09 -53.69
N SER A 347 -6.80 -9.61 -53.41
CA SER A 347 -6.61 -10.84 -52.65
C SER A 347 -7.17 -10.74 -51.22
N LYS A 348 -7.45 -11.87 -50.59
CA LYS A 348 -7.95 -11.89 -49.19
C LYS A 348 -7.06 -11.10 -48.22
N PHE A 349 -5.75 -11.14 -48.38
CA PHE A 349 -4.81 -10.37 -47.57
C PHE A 349 -5.04 -8.85 -47.75
N LEU A 350 -5.22 -8.40 -49.02
CA LEU A 350 -5.50 -6.98 -49.30
C LEU A 350 -6.87 -6.55 -48.79
N GLN A 351 -7.88 -7.46 -48.84
CA GLN A 351 -9.20 -7.19 -48.25
C GLN A 351 -9.10 -6.99 -46.74
N HIS A 352 -8.31 -7.80 -46.05
CA HIS A 352 -8.08 -7.60 -44.59
C HIS A 352 -7.33 -6.30 -44.34
N ARG A 353 -6.27 -6.03 -45.11
CA ARG A 353 -5.42 -4.84 -44.92
C ARG A 353 -6.17 -3.53 -45.15
N PHE A 354 -7.02 -3.46 -46.18
CA PHE A 354 -7.69 -2.22 -46.55
C PHE A 354 -9.17 -2.18 -46.17
N GLY A 355 -9.81 -3.33 -45.96
CA GLY A 355 -11.22 -3.40 -45.59
C GLY A 355 -11.46 -3.59 -44.10
N ILE A 356 -10.57 -4.26 -43.36
CA ILE A 356 -10.74 -4.54 -41.92
C ILE A 356 -9.86 -3.63 -41.05
N ILE A 357 -8.54 -3.61 -41.28
CA ILE A 357 -7.60 -2.91 -40.42
C ILE A 357 -7.95 -1.42 -40.20
N PRO A 358 -8.32 -0.63 -41.22
CA PRO A 358 -8.65 0.78 -41.00
C PRO A 358 -9.85 0.99 -40.06
N GLN A 359 -10.83 0.07 -40.08
CA GLN A 359 -12.00 0.15 -39.21
C GLN A 359 -11.68 -0.15 -37.74
N ILE A 360 -10.77 -1.11 -37.50
CA ILE A 360 -10.48 -1.61 -36.15
C ILE A 360 -9.32 -0.89 -35.48
N LEU A 361 -8.42 -0.25 -36.23
CA LEU A 361 -7.24 0.42 -35.70
C LEU A 361 -7.56 1.48 -34.64
N PRO A 362 -8.57 2.36 -34.81
CA PRO A 362 -8.95 3.31 -33.78
C PRO A 362 -9.42 2.62 -32.50
N ILE A 363 -10.15 1.50 -32.64
CA ILE A 363 -10.64 0.72 -31.47
C ILE A 363 -9.45 0.07 -30.75
N PHE A 364 -8.51 -0.50 -31.50
CA PHE A 364 -7.33 -1.13 -30.92
C PHE A 364 -6.48 -0.13 -30.13
N VAL A 365 -6.21 1.03 -30.72
CA VAL A 365 -5.43 2.09 -30.05
C VAL A 365 -6.17 2.58 -28.80
N SER A 366 -7.47 2.84 -28.91
CA SER A 366 -8.29 3.31 -27.79
C SER A 366 -8.29 2.30 -26.63
N GLN A 367 -8.48 1.02 -26.92
CA GLN A 367 -8.47 -0.02 -25.90
C GLN A 367 -7.07 -0.21 -25.27
N SER A 368 -6.02 -0.19 -26.09
CA SER A 368 -4.65 -0.28 -25.57
C SER A 368 -4.32 0.89 -24.64
N LEU A 369 -4.71 2.12 -24.98
CA LEU A 369 -4.51 3.30 -24.14
C LEU A 369 -5.33 3.22 -22.84
N TYR A 370 -6.55 2.74 -22.91
CA TYR A 370 -7.39 2.53 -21.73
C TYR A 370 -6.75 1.53 -20.76
N TYR A 371 -6.24 0.41 -21.28
CA TYR A 371 -5.53 -0.58 -20.44
C TYR A 371 -4.20 -0.05 -19.92
N LEU A 372 -3.48 0.75 -20.70
CA LEU A 372 -2.27 1.43 -20.22
C LEU A 372 -2.58 2.34 -19.02
N GLU A 373 -3.64 3.15 -19.12
CA GLU A 373 -4.09 3.99 -18.00
C GLU A 373 -4.48 3.15 -16.77
N SER A 374 -5.23 2.06 -17.00
CA SER A 374 -5.64 1.16 -15.92
C SER A 374 -4.44 0.51 -15.24
N ASN A 375 -3.47 0.06 -16.01
CA ASN A 375 -2.27 -0.62 -15.51
C ASN A 375 -1.33 0.32 -14.75
N THR A 376 -1.24 1.60 -15.13
CA THR A 376 -0.47 2.60 -14.36
C THR A 376 -1.04 2.83 -12.96
N ARG A 377 -2.32 2.54 -12.74
CA ARG A 377 -2.96 2.61 -11.42
C ARG A 377 -2.88 1.30 -10.63
N GLY A 378 -2.79 0.17 -11.33
CA GLY A 378 -2.84 -1.17 -10.74
C GLY A 378 -1.48 -1.83 -10.52
N ALA A 379 -0.43 -1.36 -11.17
CA ALA A 379 0.96 -1.87 -11.05
C ALA A 379 1.77 -1.15 -9.91
#